data_00aa6406bc83f7609168c5909d607066
#
_entry.id   00aa6406bc83f7609168c5909d607066
#
_cell.length_a   1.000
_cell.length_b   1.000
_cell.length_c   1.000
_cell.angle_alpha   90.00
_cell.angle_beta   90.00
_cell.angle_gamma   90.00
#
_symmetry.space_group_name_H-M   'P 1'
#
loop_
_entity.id
_entity.type
_entity.pdbx_description
1 polymer ?
#
loop_
_entity_poly.entity_id
_entity_poly.type
_entity_poly.pdbx_seq_one_letter_code
_entity_poly.pdbx_strand_id
1 'polypeptide(L)'
;FYLEYTSWLNRVYGSSYPEIVERALPDTAAWRNKLAYNEPMVNYYLRHPAYRDYPVVGVSWLQATEFCKWRSDRVNEGILVREGLLVHNPDAQVDEEHFTTETYLSGQYQGERLREGLPSYSINSDFRDVKMEDGVMLPAYRLPTEAEWEFAALGLIGNSIGELVTERRTYP
;
A
#
# COMPACT_ATOMS: atom_id res chain seq x y z
N PHE A 1 7.74 5.50 1.16
CA PHE A 1 6.57 4.60 1.35
C PHE A 1 6.98 3.19 1.77
N TYR A 2 7.91 2.51 1.05
CA TYR A 2 8.29 1.14 1.43
C TYR A 2 9.03 1.07 2.78
N LEU A 3 9.85 2.06 3.09
CA LEU A 3 10.48 2.19 4.41
C LEU A 3 9.47 2.45 5.54
N GLU A 4 8.40 3.16 5.27
CA GLU A 4 7.30 3.35 6.23
C GLU A 4 6.58 2.03 6.50
N TYR A 5 6.36 1.23 5.46
CA TYR A 5 5.80 -0.12 5.59
C TYR A 5 6.67 -1.03 6.45
N THR A 6 7.96 -1.12 6.17
CA THR A 6 8.87 -1.96 6.96
C THR A 6 9.03 -1.46 8.41
N SER A 7 9.02 -0.14 8.62
CA SER A 7 9.04 0.46 9.96
C SER A 7 7.75 0.17 10.73
N TRP A 8 6.62 0.22 10.06
CA TRP A 8 5.32 -0.16 10.62
C TRP A 8 5.29 -1.65 10.99
N LEU A 9 5.73 -2.54 10.10
CA LEU A 9 5.85 -3.96 10.39
C LEU A 9 6.72 -4.23 11.62
N ASN A 10 7.86 -3.56 11.72
CA ASN A 10 8.76 -3.73 12.86
C ASN A 10 8.12 -3.25 14.17
N ARG A 11 7.32 -2.19 14.14
CA ARG A 11 6.60 -1.71 15.32
C ARG A 11 5.51 -2.68 15.75
N VAL A 12 4.72 -3.19 14.80
CA VAL A 12 3.56 -4.04 15.07
C VAL A 12 3.96 -5.49 15.34
N TYR A 13 4.88 -6.04 14.57
CA TYR A 13 5.22 -7.47 14.59
C TYR A 13 6.62 -7.77 15.16
N GLY A 14 7.53 -6.79 15.18
CA GLY A 14 8.96 -7.05 15.40
C GLY A 14 9.31 -7.76 16.70
N SER A 15 8.53 -7.58 17.77
CA SER A 15 8.76 -8.25 19.04
C SER A 15 8.22 -9.69 19.10
N SER A 16 7.15 -9.97 18.36
CA SER A 16 6.43 -11.25 18.42
C SER A 16 6.68 -12.14 17.21
N TYR A 17 6.89 -11.53 16.04
CA TYR A 17 7.00 -12.24 14.76
C TYR A 17 8.10 -11.61 13.89
N PRO A 18 9.38 -11.67 14.29
CA PRO A 18 10.49 -11.03 13.56
C PRO A 18 10.64 -11.55 12.13
N GLU A 19 10.25 -12.79 11.86
CA GLU A 19 10.28 -13.40 10.53
C GLU A 19 9.38 -12.68 9.51
N ILE A 20 8.30 -12.05 9.97
CA ILE A 20 7.44 -11.24 9.10
C ILE A 20 8.20 -10.00 8.62
N VAL A 21 8.92 -9.36 9.53
CA VAL A 21 9.73 -8.18 9.22
C VAL A 21 10.87 -8.53 8.27
N GLU A 22 11.63 -9.61 8.57
CA GLU A 22 12.73 -10.08 7.73
C GLU A 22 12.26 -10.39 6.31
N ARG A 23 11.12 -11.06 6.17
CA ARG A 23 10.55 -11.42 4.87
C ARG A 23 10.11 -10.20 4.05
N ALA A 24 9.80 -9.07 4.69
CA ALA A 24 9.41 -7.84 4.04
C ALA A 24 10.61 -6.97 3.62
N LEU A 25 11.81 -7.23 4.14
CA LEU A 25 12.99 -6.42 3.80
C LEU A 25 13.40 -6.66 2.34
N PRO A 26 13.75 -5.58 1.59
CA PRO A 26 14.24 -5.71 0.23
C PRO A 26 15.64 -6.31 0.20
N ASP A 27 15.97 -7.01 -0.88
CA ASP A 27 17.34 -7.47 -1.12
C ASP A 27 18.27 -6.28 -1.33
N THR A 28 19.16 -6.05 -0.38
CA THR A 28 20.13 -4.95 -0.43
C THR A 28 21.22 -5.15 -1.47
N ALA A 29 21.40 -6.38 -1.95
CA ALA A 29 22.38 -6.72 -2.98
C ALA A 29 21.82 -6.67 -4.41
N ALA A 30 20.59 -6.22 -4.60
CA ALA A 30 19.90 -6.16 -5.90
C ALA A 30 20.71 -5.44 -7.01
N TRP A 31 21.52 -4.47 -6.62
CA TRP A 31 22.41 -3.75 -7.54
C TRP A 31 23.74 -4.46 -7.84
N ARG A 32 24.06 -5.54 -7.10
CA ARG A 32 25.34 -6.23 -7.30
C ARG A 32 25.38 -6.99 -8.61
N ASN A 33 26.32 -6.61 -9.48
CA ASN A 33 26.52 -7.25 -10.77
C ASN A 33 28.00 -7.61 -10.92
N LYS A 34 28.28 -8.84 -11.35
CA LYS A 34 29.66 -9.34 -11.56
C LYS A 34 30.40 -8.61 -12.69
N LEU A 35 29.68 -8.02 -13.62
CA LEU A 35 30.23 -7.39 -14.83
C LEU A 35 30.25 -5.86 -14.76
N ALA A 36 29.73 -5.26 -13.67
CA ALA A 36 29.68 -3.81 -13.50
C ALA A 36 30.02 -3.41 -12.07
N TYR A 37 30.72 -2.28 -11.93
CA TYR A 37 31.03 -1.70 -10.63
C TYR A 37 29.84 -0.90 -10.10
N ASN A 38 28.97 -1.56 -9.36
CA ASN A 38 27.76 -0.97 -8.77
C ASN A 38 27.80 -0.87 -7.23
N GLU A 39 28.99 -1.04 -6.62
CA GLU A 39 29.12 -1.02 -5.15
C GLU A 39 28.58 0.25 -4.48
N PRO A 40 28.68 1.46 -5.04
CA PRO A 40 28.05 2.63 -4.46
C PRO A 40 26.53 2.49 -4.38
N MET A 41 25.87 1.89 -5.38
CA MET A 41 24.42 1.67 -5.36
C MET A 41 24.05 0.57 -4.34
N VAL A 42 24.81 -0.52 -4.26
CA VAL A 42 24.63 -1.57 -3.24
C VAL A 42 24.70 -0.98 -1.83
N ASN A 43 25.64 -0.09 -1.58
CA ASN A 43 25.86 0.46 -0.26
C ASN A 43 24.89 1.57 0.14
N TYR A 44 24.46 2.39 -0.81
CA TYR A 44 23.77 3.64 -0.52
C TYR A 44 22.32 3.71 -0.99
N TYR A 45 21.89 2.96 -2.02
CA TYR A 45 20.59 3.14 -2.65
C TYR A 45 19.42 3.03 -1.66
N LEU A 46 19.41 2.03 -0.79
CA LEU A 46 18.33 1.83 0.19
C LEU A 46 18.56 2.56 1.52
N ARG A 47 19.67 3.26 1.69
CA ARG A 47 20.07 3.86 2.98
C ARG A 47 20.27 5.36 2.93
N HIS A 48 20.70 5.90 1.79
CA HIS A 48 21.06 7.31 1.70
C HIS A 48 19.83 8.18 1.37
N PRO A 49 19.64 9.31 2.07
CA PRO A 49 18.48 10.18 1.89
C PRO A 49 18.25 10.67 0.45
N ALA A 50 19.31 10.80 -0.35
CA ALA A 50 19.21 11.22 -1.76
C ALA A 50 18.33 10.29 -2.61
N TYR A 51 18.18 9.02 -2.23
CA TYR A 51 17.38 8.03 -2.94
C TYR A 51 16.01 7.77 -2.31
N ARG A 52 15.63 8.59 -1.31
CA ARG A 52 14.40 8.39 -0.55
C ARG A 52 13.15 8.33 -1.43
N ASP A 53 13.10 9.16 -2.47
CA ASP A 53 11.96 9.29 -3.36
C ASP A 53 12.11 8.49 -4.67
N TYR A 54 13.17 7.67 -4.75
CA TYR A 54 13.42 6.79 -5.87
C TYR A 54 12.63 5.48 -5.74
N PRO A 55 12.37 4.76 -6.86
CA PRO A 55 11.67 3.48 -6.82
C PRO A 55 12.38 2.47 -5.91
N VAL A 56 11.62 1.68 -5.16
CA VAL A 56 12.18 0.57 -4.40
C VAL A 56 12.71 -0.50 -5.37
N VAL A 57 13.85 -1.09 -5.04
CA VAL A 57 14.46 -2.21 -5.78
C VAL A 57 14.72 -3.37 -4.83
N GLY A 58 14.91 -4.57 -5.37
CA GLY A 58 15.17 -5.76 -4.57
C GLY A 58 13.94 -6.30 -3.86
N VAL A 59 12.74 -5.99 -4.35
CA VAL A 59 11.48 -6.53 -3.83
C VAL A 59 10.91 -7.58 -4.79
N SER A 60 10.43 -8.67 -4.23
CA SER A 60 9.72 -9.71 -4.96
C SER A 60 8.27 -9.29 -5.26
N TRP A 61 7.63 -10.00 -6.18
CA TRP A 61 6.20 -9.82 -6.46
C TRP A 61 5.33 -9.98 -5.20
N LEU A 62 5.64 -10.96 -4.36
CA LEU A 62 4.91 -11.20 -3.11
C LEU A 62 5.04 -10.01 -2.16
N GLN A 63 6.26 -9.52 -1.95
CA GLN A 63 6.51 -8.34 -1.11
C GLN A 63 5.77 -7.10 -1.63
N ALA A 64 5.75 -6.89 -2.95
CA ALA A 64 5.03 -5.80 -3.57
C ALA A 64 3.51 -5.93 -3.39
N THR A 65 2.97 -7.15 -3.47
CA THR A 65 1.54 -7.43 -3.25
C THR A 65 1.14 -7.18 -1.79
N GLU A 66 1.95 -7.64 -0.83
CA GLU A 66 1.73 -7.38 0.60
C GLU A 66 1.80 -5.88 0.92
N PHE A 67 2.72 -5.15 0.29
CA PHE A 67 2.75 -3.70 0.39
C PHE A 67 1.46 -3.05 -0.12
N CYS A 68 0.92 -3.49 -1.26
CA CYS A 68 -0.35 -2.98 -1.79
C CYS A 68 -1.50 -3.21 -0.81
N LYS A 69 -1.58 -4.38 -0.18
CA LYS A 69 -2.57 -4.69 0.85
C LYS A 69 -2.44 -3.75 2.05
N TRP A 70 -1.26 -3.65 2.61
CA TRP A 70 -0.98 -2.72 3.70
C TRP A 70 -1.34 -1.28 3.34
N ARG A 71 -0.98 -0.83 2.14
CA ARG A 71 -1.29 0.53 1.68
C ARG A 71 -2.79 0.77 1.62
N SER A 72 -3.57 -0.21 1.14
CA SER A 72 -5.03 -0.15 1.09
C SER A 72 -5.62 0.06 2.48
N ASP A 73 -5.14 -0.72 3.45
CA ASP A 73 -5.62 -0.64 4.83
C ASP A 73 -5.29 0.72 5.46
N ARG A 74 -4.04 1.19 5.32
CA ARG A 74 -3.65 2.50 5.90
C ARG A 74 -4.37 3.67 5.26
N VAL A 75 -4.66 3.63 3.96
CA VAL A 75 -5.40 4.69 3.28
C VAL A 75 -6.86 4.69 3.71
N ASN A 76 -7.52 3.54 3.76
CA ASN A 76 -8.91 3.44 4.18
C ASN A 76 -9.08 3.81 5.66
N GLU A 77 -8.18 3.37 6.55
CA GLU A 77 -8.16 3.81 7.94
C GLU A 77 -8.06 5.34 8.03
N GLY A 78 -7.10 5.92 7.31
CA GLY A 78 -6.91 7.37 7.29
C GLY A 78 -8.13 8.15 6.77
N ILE A 79 -8.86 7.58 5.81
CA ILE A 79 -10.12 8.15 5.32
C ILE A 79 -11.18 8.09 6.41
N LEU A 80 -11.39 6.93 7.05
CA LEU A 80 -12.39 6.75 8.10
C LEU A 80 -12.10 7.63 9.33
N VAL A 81 -10.83 7.81 9.70
CA VAL A 81 -10.41 8.74 10.75
C VAL A 81 -10.71 10.19 10.35
N ARG A 82 -10.39 10.58 9.11
CA ARG A 82 -10.65 11.94 8.61
C ARG A 82 -12.15 12.26 8.56
N GLU A 83 -12.97 11.29 8.21
CA GLU A 83 -14.44 11.41 8.21
C GLU A 83 -15.04 11.38 9.63
N GLY A 84 -14.20 11.21 10.65
CA GLY A 84 -14.61 11.19 12.06
C GLY A 84 -15.41 9.95 12.45
N LEU A 85 -15.13 8.83 11.83
CA LEU A 85 -15.77 7.53 12.11
C LEU A 85 -14.92 6.69 13.07
N LEU A 86 -13.59 6.71 12.90
CA LEU A 86 -12.65 5.96 13.71
C LEU A 86 -11.69 6.88 14.45
N VAL A 87 -11.15 6.38 15.55
CA VAL A 87 -10.00 6.97 16.27
C VAL A 87 -8.73 6.29 15.78
N HIS A 88 -7.71 7.08 15.41
CA HIS A 88 -6.42 6.52 15.04
C HIS A 88 -5.67 6.02 16.28
N ASN A 89 -5.39 4.72 16.32
CA ASN A 89 -4.56 4.11 17.35
C ASN A 89 -3.22 3.66 16.73
N PRO A 90 -2.13 4.43 16.92
CA PRO A 90 -0.82 4.09 16.36
C PRO A 90 -0.18 2.86 17.04
N ASP A 91 -0.65 2.50 18.23
CA ASP A 91 -0.10 1.42 19.06
C ASP A 91 -0.94 0.13 18.99
N ALA A 92 -1.97 0.10 18.12
CA ALA A 92 -2.78 -1.09 17.91
C ALA A 92 -1.90 -2.28 17.48
N GLN A 93 -1.94 -3.34 18.27
CA GLN A 93 -1.24 -4.60 18.01
C GLN A 93 -2.01 -5.44 16.98
N VAL A 94 -1.47 -6.63 16.69
CA VAL A 94 -2.07 -7.60 15.76
C VAL A 94 -3.23 -8.33 16.43
N ASP A 95 -4.27 -7.60 16.77
CA ASP A 95 -5.47 -8.11 17.41
C ASP A 95 -6.71 -7.52 16.74
N GLU A 96 -7.85 -7.74 17.36
CA GLU A 96 -9.16 -7.27 16.92
C GLU A 96 -9.24 -5.72 16.80
N GLU A 97 -8.35 -4.99 17.48
CA GLU A 97 -8.19 -3.54 17.39
C GLU A 97 -7.35 -3.09 16.18
N HIS A 98 -6.60 -4.01 15.56
CA HIS A 98 -5.80 -3.69 14.39
C HIS A 98 -6.70 -3.49 13.17
N PHE A 99 -6.63 -2.31 12.56
CA PHE A 99 -7.45 -2.02 11.39
C PHE A 99 -6.93 -2.76 10.15
N THR A 100 -7.78 -3.57 9.55
CA THR A 100 -7.71 -3.97 8.16
C THR A 100 -9.04 -3.68 7.49
N THR A 101 -9.01 -3.35 6.21
CA THR A 101 -10.24 -3.09 5.43
C THR A 101 -11.18 -4.28 5.48
N GLU A 102 -10.63 -5.50 5.46
CA GLU A 102 -11.39 -6.75 5.51
C GLU A 102 -12.08 -6.96 6.86
N THR A 103 -11.37 -6.78 7.99
CA THR A 103 -11.95 -6.92 9.34
C THR A 103 -13.03 -5.88 9.59
N TYR A 104 -12.84 -4.65 9.09
CA TYR A 104 -13.84 -3.60 9.20
C TYR A 104 -15.10 -3.92 8.40
N LEU A 105 -14.97 -4.34 7.15
CA LEU A 105 -16.10 -4.69 6.29
C LEU A 105 -16.86 -5.95 6.74
N SER A 106 -16.17 -6.88 7.39
CA SER A 106 -16.80 -8.08 7.98
C SER A 106 -17.46 -7.83 9.35
N GLY A 107 -17.32 -6.62 9.90
CA GLY A 107 -17.84 -6.27 11.22
C GLY A 107 -17.05 -6.85 12.40
N GLN A 108 -15.85 -7.36 12.16
CA GLN A 108 -14.98 -7.96 13.19
C GLN A 108 -14.03 -6.94 13.84
N TYR A 109 -13.95 -5.73 13.30
CA TYR A 109 -13.10 -4.68 13.85
C TYR A 109 -13.65 -4.17 15.18
N GLN A 110 -12.83 -4.20 16.22
CA GLN A 110 -13.19 -3.79 17.59
C GLN A 110 -12.45 -2.54 18.07
N GLY A 111 -11.73 -1.86 17.19
CA GLY A 111 -11.03 -0.62 17.54
C GLY A 111 -12.01 0.52 17.88
N GLU A 112 -11.47 1.55 18.49
CA GLU A 112 -12.23 2.69 18.99
C GLU A 112 -12.91 3.46 17.87
N ARG A 113 -14.20 3.75 18.03
CA ARG A 113 -15.05 4.49 17.09
C ARG A 113 -15.36 5.88 17.65
N LEU A 114 -15.22 6.90 16.82
CA LEU A 114 -15.62 8.26 17.19
C LEU A 114 -17.14 8.47 16.98
N ARG A 115 -17.70 7.77 15.98
CA ARG A 115 -19.14 7.73 15.71
C ARG A 115 -19.59 6.27 15.52
N GLU A 116 -20.87 6.03 15.77
CA GLU A 116 -21.49 4.72 15.60
C GLU A 116 -21.60 4.28 14.12
N GLY A 117 -21.29 5.16 13.17
CA GLY A 117 -21.27 4.87 11.73
C GLY A 117 -22.11 5.82 10.90
N LEU A 118 -22.52 5.35 9.74
CA LEU A 118 -23.46 6.06 8.85
C LEU A 118 -24.90 5.77 9.25
N PRO A 119 -25.86 6.71 8.98
CA PRO A 119 -27.27 6.46 9.20
C PRO A 119 -27.72 5.18 8.50
N SER A 120 -28.51 4.38 9.22
CA SER A 120 -29.11 3.15 8.69
C SER A 120 -30.62 3.33 8.56
N TYR A 121 -31.17 2.85 7.46
CA TYR A 121 -32.62 2.76 7.27
C TYR A 121 -33.18 1.40 7.73
N SER A 122 -32.39 0.63 8.47
CA SER A 122 -32.83 -0.65 9.03
C SER A 122 -33.69 -0.46 10.27
N ILE A 123 -34.72 -1.30 10.43
CA ILE A 123 -35.61 -1.29 11.59
C ILE A 123 -34.86 -1.64 12.91
N ASN A 124 -33.69 -2.30 12.79
CA ASN A 124 -32.97 -2.85 13.92
C ASN A 124 -31.78 -1.99 14.41
N SER A 125 -31.39 -0.97 13.65
CA SER A 125 -30.24 -0.12 14.01
C SER A 125 -30.34 1.23 13.29
N ASP A 126 -30.10 2.29 14.04
CA ASP A 126 -30.05 3.66 13.53
C ASP A 126 -28.76 3.96 12.77
N PHE A 127 -27.70 3.17 13.01
CA PHE A 127 -26.38 3.33 12.41
C PHE A 127 -25.86 2.02 11.86
N ARG A 128 -24.96 2.11 10.90
CA ARG A 128 -24.25 0.98 10.30
C ARG A 128 -22.82 1.36 9.92
N ASP A 129 -21.96 0.36 9.84
CA ASP A 129 -20.60 0.53 9.31
C ASP A 129 -20.63 0.99 7.84
N VAL A 130 -19.55 1.68 7.45
CA VAL A 130 -19.34 2.09 6.06
C VAL A 130 -19.10 0.84 5.22
N LYS A 131 -19.75 0.79 4.06
CA LYS A 131 -19.56 -0.24 3.04
C LYS A 131 -18.79 0.33 1.84
N MET A 132 -18.24 -0.54 1.01
CA MET A 132 -17.58 -0.11 -0.23
C MET A 132 -18.52 0.65 -1.17
N GLU A 133 -19.80 0.30 -1.16
CA GLU A 133 -20.85 0.91 -1.99
C GLU A 133 -21.14 2.38 -1.61
N ASP A 134 -20.79 2.80 -0.41
CA ASP A 134 -20.98 4.18 0.06
C ASP A 134 -20.00 5.16 -0.59
N GLY A 135 -18.96 4.67 -1.28
CA GLY A 135 -17.98 5.50 -1.96
C GLY A 135 -17.05 6.29 -1.02
N VAL A 136 -17.05 5.98 0.27
CA VAL A 136 -16.17 6.60 1.27
C VAL A 136 -14.78 5.99 1.22
N MET A 137 -14.71 4.66 1.23
CA MET A 137 -13.45 3.92 1.13
C MET A 137 -13.00 3.76 -0.32
N LEU A 138 -11.70 3.65 -0.53
CA LEU A 138 -11.11 3.39 -1.84
C LEU A 138 -10.97 1.89 -2.10
N PRO A 139 -11.06 1.48 -3.38
CA PRO A 139 -10.73 0.12 -3.79
C PRO A 139 -9.29 -0.25 -3.39
N ALA A 140 -9.04 -1.55 -3.26
CA ALA A 140 -7.73 -2.05 -2.89
C ALA A 140 -6.66 -1.67 -3.94
N TYR A 141 -5.52 -1.19 -3.46
CA TYR A 141 -4.31 -1.06 -4.27
C TYR A 141 -3.86 -2.45 -4.73
N ARG A 142 -3.41 -2.54 -5.96
CA ARG A 142 -2.87 -3.76 -6.55
C ARG A 142 -1.76 -3.42 -7.53
N LEU A 143 -0.99 -4.41 -7.88
CA LEU A 143 -0.07 -4.29 -9.00
C LEU A 143 -0.85 -4.12 -10.31
N PRO A 144 -0.33 -3.35 -11.28
CA PRO A 144 -0.99 -3.18 -12.56
C PRO A 144 -1.06 -4.50 -13.33
N THR A 145 -2.09 -4.65 -14.14
CA THR A 145 -2.13 -5.68 -15.16
C THR A 145 -1.10 -5.40 -16.26
N GLU A 146 -0.77 -6.39 -17.08
CA GLU A 146 0.13 -6.22 -18.22
C GLU A 146 -0.33 -5.07 -19.14
N ALA A 147 -1.63 -5.02 -19.47
CA ALA A 147 -2.20 -3.99 -20.32
C ALA A 147 -2.10 -2.58 -19.69
N GLU A 148 -2.34 -2.45 -18.40
CA GLU A 148 -2.19 -1.18 -17.66
C GLU A 148 -0.72 -0.74 -17.61
N TRP A 149 0.18 -1.70 -17.41
CA TRP A 149 1.61 -1.45 -17.39
C TRP A 149 2.13 -1.01 -18.76
N GLU A 150 1.75 -1.74 -19.82
CA GLU A 150 2.09 -1.37 -21.20
C GLU A 150 1.55 0.01 -21.57
N PHE A 151 0.30 0.31 -21.20
CA PHE A 151 -0.29 1.62 -21.42
C PHE A 151 0.51 2.73 -20.74
N ALA A 152 0.89 2.53 -19.49
CA ALA A 152 1.69 3.49 -18.74
C ALA A 152 3.11 3.64 -19.30
N ALA A 153 3.75 2.52 -19.71
CA ALA A 153 5.10 2.51 -20.24
C ALA A 153 5.17 3.15 -21.63
N LEU A 154 4.14 3.01 -22.47
CA LEU A 154 4.08 3.64 -23.79
C LEU A 154 3.95 5.17 -23.73
N GLY A 155 3.67 5.71 -22.54
CA GLY A 155 3.69 7.14 -22.29
C GLY A 155 2.87 7.93 -23.31
N LEU A 156 1.54 7.80 -23.24
CA LEU A 156 0.63 8.55 -24.11
C LEU A 156 0.68 10.08 -23.88
N ILE A 157 1.48 10.54 -22.91
CA ILE A 157 1.71 11.96 -22.64
C ILE A 157 2.48 12.56 -23.82
N GLY A 158 1.82 13.46 -24.54
CA GLY A 158 2.42 14.15 -25.70
C GLY A 158 2.14 13.47 -27.05
N ASN A 159 1.35 12.40 -27.09
CA ASN A 159 0.82 11.90 -28.35
C ASN A 159 -0.18 12.92 -28.90
N SER A 160 0.03 13.38 -30.13
CA SER A 160 -0.92 14.25 -30.81
C SER A 160 -2.19 13.47 -31.15
N ILE A 161 -3.33 14.21 -31.29
CA ILE A 161 -4.63 13.63 -31.66
C ILE A 161 -4.58 12.84 -32.97
N GLY A 162 -3.54 13.08 -33.80
CA GLY A 162 -3.31 12.37 -35.06
C GLY A 162 -2.35 11.19 -35.02
N GLU A 163 -1.72 10.90 -33.86
CA GLU A 163 -0.87 9.71 -33.72
C GLU A 163 -1.76 8.46 -33.61
N LEU A 164 -1.70 7.64 -34.64
CA LEU A 164 -2.31 6.34 -34.64
C LEU A 164 -1.61 5.47 -33.59
N VAL A 165 -2.38 4.81 -32.73
CA VAL A 165 -1.93 3.84 -31.70
C VAL A 165 -1.08 2.69 -32.28
N THR A 166 -0.95 2.60 -33.59
CA THR A 166 -0.19 1.59 -34.32
C THR A 166 1.32 1.81 -34.33
N GLU A 167 1.80 3.02 -34.05
CA GLU A 167 3.23 3.28 -33.92
C GLU A 167 3.68 3.01 -32.47
N ARG A 168 4.04 1.77 -32.19
CA ARG A 168 4.67 1.41 -30.92
C ARG A 168 6.00 2.15 -30.79
N ARG A 169 6.11 3.00 -29.78
CA ARG A 169 7.42 3.51 -29.38
C ARG A 169 8.27 2.35 -28.87
N THR A 170 9.51 2.27 -29.34
CA THR A 170 10.45 1.24 -28.89
C THR A 170 10.92 1.51 -27.46
N TYR A 171 10.83 2.78 -27.03
CA TYR A 171 11.16 3.24 -25.66
C TYR A 171 10.13 4.28 -25.21
N PRO A 172 9.86 4.34 -23.87
CA PRO A 172 8.99 5.37 -23.29
C PRO A 172 9.52 6.77 -23.46
#